data_ef01ddf77d4f0d24843e3f07ce947e77
#
_entry.id   ef01ddf77d4f0d24843e3f07ce947e77
#
_cell.length_a   1.000
_cell.length_b   1.000
_cell.length_c   1.000
_cell.angle_alpha   90.00
_cell.angle_beta   90.00
_cell.angle_gamma   90.00
#
_symmetry.space_group_name_H-M   'P 1'
#
loop_
_entity.id
_entity.type
_entity.pdbx_description
1 polymer ?
#
loop_
_entity_poly.entity_id
_entity_poly.type
_entity_poly.pdbx_seq_one_letter_code
_entity_poly.pdbx_strand_id
1 'polypeptide(L)'
;MTTAQATDLIVRPESIQKLYTDYLSQRFAVNRRYQRKLVWTVEEKRALIDSILRDLPVPLVLVAEISGEQPYVYEIIDGMQRLNAIFAFIENEYDVDGKYFDLEALADTKEMNDDGQLEQKQPVMSRENSRKLANYSLALSVFRATGTAQIDEVFRRINSGGRRLSGQELRQAGSTAEIAQLVRVLASRIRGDSSRGDVVPLSEMPKLSINNKHLDYGVDVDTIFWVQQSILRRLDVRTSNDEQLILDLLVDCLVDPLVSSGTDTRDSAYGLEEDMESASGKLESRIQENLSLRTPEAIQNDFFRIFDELRLVLGEADEKFVRLVVGRSSGGRYPRYFHAVFMAFYELVVQEAMRVRDRPKVVRGLTNIGAPKGPLMIPGGGGDWTVEDKRRNINAVKGAIRDGFEPVPRGEQEDIGRYGLASHLETILANSVTEQSLCELKQGLLDLTEGLRKFDEESWKKILKTISAIANDGRSNTGYLIIGAADDQKASDRVRALDQTEPVKYRGYSIVGVGREARILSLQLKDYYDWVANKLTGCNLEPDLRSQITADMRLVDYHGLAVIVLKVESQEKPAFFEGKIYERRGSSTVVVPHSEYHRIFRKFM
;
A
#
# COMPACT_ATOMS: atom_id res chain seq x y z
N MET A 1 38.59 -11.77 -16.94
CA MET A 1 38.88 -10.46 -16.33
C MET A 1 38.20 -9.39 -17.15
N THR A 2 36.97 -9.07 -16.83
CA THR A 2 36.20 -8.00 -17.47
C THR A 2 36.66 -6.70 -16.84
N THR A 3 37.28 -5.82 -17.61
CA THR A 3 37.66 -4.48 -17.15
C THR A 3 36.41 -3.74 -16.66
N ALA A 4 36.34 -3.52 -15.37
CA ALA A 4 35.36 -2.63 -14.80
C ALA A 4 35.53 -1.25 -15.45
N GLN A 5 34.55 -0.83 -16.26
CA GLN A 5 34.48 0.54 -16.73
C GLN A 5 34.45 1.46 -15.51
N ALA A 6 35.34 2.44 -15.48
CA ALA A 6 35.39 3.44 -14.43
C ALA A 6 34.01 4.12 -14.34
N THR A 7 33.33 3.99 -13.22
CA THR A 7 32.10 4.71 -12.92
C THR A 7 32.46 6.19 -12.80
N ASP A 8 31.94 7.03 -13.70
CA ASP A 8 32.07 8.49 -13.59
C ASP A 8 31.29 8.97 -12.36
N LEU A 9 31.99 9.09 -11.25
CA LEU A 9 31.45 9.68 -10.03
C LEU A 9 31.74 11.19 -10.05
N ILE A 10 30.69 12.00 -10.08
CA ILE A 10 30.78 13.45 -10.07
C ILE A 10 30.22 13.97 -8.75
N VAL A 11 31.03 14.69 -7.98
CA VAL A 11 30.55 15.40 -6.80
C VAL A 11 30.49 16.89 -7.13
N ARG A 12 29.29 17.47 -6.98
CA ARG A 12 29.05 18.89 -7.24
C ARG A 12 28.21 19.54 -6.16
N PRO A 13 28.45 20.82 -5.84
CA PRO A 13 27.57 21.58 -4.96
C PRO A 13 26.31 21.98 -5.74
N GLU A 14 25.13 21.78 -5.13
CA GLU A 14 23.86 22.25 -5.68
C GLU A 14 23.11 23.04 -4.60
N SER A 15 22.56 24.20 -4.96
CA SER A 15 21.74 24.96 -4.01
C SER A 15 20.42 24.24 -3.71
N ILE A 16 19.94 24.40 -2.48
CA ILE A 16 18.63 23.85 -2.09
C ILE A 16 17.52 24.36 -3.02
N GLN A 17 17.56 25.64 -3.43
CA GLN A 17 16.61 26.19 -4.40
C GLN A 17 16.61 25.38 -5.71
N LYS A 18 17.78 25.08 -6.27
CA LYS A 18 17.87 24.29 -7.52
C LYS A 18 17.33 22.86 -7.34
N LEU A 19 17.66 22.21 -6.21
CA LEU A 19 17.16 20.89 -5.89
C LEU A 19 15.63 20.91 -5.68
N TYR A 20 15.07 21.99 -5.14
CA TYR A 20 13.62 22.15 -4.99
C TYR A 20 12.91 22.30 -6.34
N THR A 21 13.46 23.11 -7.26
CA THR A 21 12.92 23.19 -8.65
C THR A 21 12.98 21.84 -9.36
N ASP A 22 14.06 21.07 -9.18
CA ASP A 22 14.17 19.70 -9.73
C ASP A 22 13.15 18.74 -9.07
N TYR A 23 12.85 18.92 -7.79
CA TYR A 23 11.81 18.17 -7.07
C TYR A 23 10.41 18.47 -7.63
N LEU A 24 10.04 19.74 -7.81
CA LEU A 24 8.76 20.14 -8.39
C LEU A 24 8.60 19.61 -9.82
N SER A 25 9.69 19.54 -10.57
CA SER A 25 9.73 18.95 -11.92
C SER A 25 9.76 17.42 -11.94
N GLN A 26 9.54 16.77 -10.80
CA GLN A 26 9.56 15.30 -10.61
C GLN A 26 10.83 14.60 -11.12
N ARG A 27 11.98 15.30 -11.08
CA ARG A 27 13.25 14.72 -11.57
C ARG A 27 13.88 13.70 -10.64
N PHE A 28 13.43 13.63 -9.36
CA PHE A 28 13.90 12.68 -8.36
C PHE A 28 12.96 11.49 -8.25
N ALA A 29 13.48 10.30 -8.56
CA ALA A 29 12.83 9.02 -8.35
C ALA A 29 13.30 8.36 -7.05
N VAL A 30 12.38 7.68 -6.40
CA VAL A 30 12.64 6.81 -5.24
C VAL A 30 12.26 5.40 -5.61
N ASN A 31 13.21 4.48 -5.51
CA ASN A 31 12.96 3.07 -5.73
C ASN A 31 12.57 2.41 -4.42
N ARG A 32 11.30 2.02 -4.32
CA ARG A 32 10.71 1.43 -3.13
C ARG A 32 11.16 0.01 -2.82
N ARG A 33 11.92 -0.61 -3.70
CA ARG A 33 12.55 -1.91 -3.44
C ARG A 33 13.51 -1.83 -2.26
N TYR A 34 14.15 -0.68 -2.04
CA TYR A 34 15.09 -0.45 -0.94
C TYR A 34 14.85 0.85 -0.14
N GLN A 35 14.24 1.88 -0.73
CA GLN A 35 13.89 3.14 -0.04
C GLN A 35 12.37 3.25 0.15
N ARG A 36 11.82 2.53 1.12
CA ARG A 36 10.38 2.28 1.18
C ARG A 36 9.59 3.31 1.94
N LYS A 37 10.20 3.95 2.94
CA LYS A 37 9.47 4.70 3.96
C LYS A 37 10.20 5.99 4.29
N LEU A 38 9.45 7.08 4.44
CA LEU A 38 9.90 8.24 5.19
C LEU A 38 9.62 7.95 6.67
N VAL A 39 10.68 7.97 7.49
CA VAL A 39 10.61 7.54 8.89
C VAL A 39 11.16 8.57 9.87
N TRP A 40 11.70 9.70 9.38
CA TRP A 40 12.19 10.74 10.25
C TRP A 40 11.04 11.41 11.00
N THR A 41 11.24 11.60 12.30
CA THR A 41 10.34 12.40 13.13
C THR A 41 10.49 13.89 12.80
N VAL A 42 9.54 14.71 13.24
CA VAL A 42 9.62 16.16 13.06
C VAL A 42 10.85 16.74 13.76
N GLU A 43 11.25 16.18 14.92
CA GLU A 43 12.44 16.57 15.65
C GLU A 43 13.73 16.30 14.86
N GLU A 44 13.82 15.14 14.20
CA GLU A 44 14.97 14.81 13.32
C GLU A 44 15.01 15.76 12.12
N LYS A 45 13.86 16.11 11.54
CA LYS A 45 13.75 17.09 10.45
C LYS A 45 14.17 18.49 10.91
N ARG A 46 13.69 18.94 12.07
CA ARG A 46 14.07 20.23 12.67
C ARG A 46 15.58 20.35 12.93
N ALA A 47 16.19 19.29 13.45
CA ALA A 47 17.62 19.26 13.70
C ALA A 47 18.47 19.42 12.42
N LEU A 48 18.02 18.88 11.30
CA LEU A 48 18.67 19.08 10.00
C LEU A 48 18.56 20.54 9.55
N ILE A 49 17.37 21.14 9.61
CA ILE A 49 17.16 22.53 9.19
C ILE A 49 17.97 23.50 10.08
N ASP A 50 17.99 23.27 11.40
CA ASP A 50 18.82 24.03 12.33
C ASP A 50 20.31 23.96 11.97
N SER A 51 20.81 22.77 11.61
CA SER A 51 22.19 22.58 11.15
C SER A 51 22.48 23.40 9.88
N ILE A 52 21.57 23.42 8.91
CA ILE A 52 21.70 24.21 7.68
C ILE A 52 21.70 25.71 7.99
N LEU A 53 20.80 26.18 8.85
CA LEU A 53 20.71 27.59 9.24
C LEU A 53 21.96 28.08 10.01
N ARG A 54 22.68 27.17 10.67
CA ARG A 54 23.96 27.45 11.34
C ARG A 54 25.19 27.24 10.45
N ASP A 55 25.02 26.98 9.16
CA ASP A 55 26.09 26.64 8.20
C ASP A 55 26.94 25.41 8.63
N LEU A 56 26.35 24.50 9.39
CA LEU A 56 27.01 23.25 9.74
C LEU A 56 27.03 22.28 8.54
N PRO A 57 28.10 21.47 8.39
CA PRO A 57 28.17 20.52 7.30
C PRO A 57 27.09 19.45 7.40
N VAL A 58 26.39 19.21 6.29
CA VAL A 58 25.36 18.19 6.13
C VAL A 58 25.91 17.05 5.26
N PRO A 59 25.64 15.78 5.59
CA PRO A 59 26.07 14.67 4.75
C PRO A 59 25.57 14.81 3.31
N LEU A 60 26.38 14.38 2.34
CA LEU A 60 26.06 14.47 0.92
C LEU A 60 24.80 13.65 0.56
N VAL A 61 24.13 14.06 -0.52
CA VAL A 61 23.07 13.28 -1.15
C VAL A 61 23.68 12.48 -2.30
N LEU A 62 23.41 11.18 -2.36
CA LEU A 62 23.87 10.32 -3.42
C LEU A 62 22.73 9.94 -4.35
N VAL A 63 22.92 10.14 -5.65
CA VAL A 63 21.95 9.80 -6.68
C VAL A 63 22.62 9.04 -7.83
N ALA A 64 21.85 8.14 -8.46
CA ALA A 64 22.22 7.56 -9.74
C ALA A 64 21.55 8.37 -10.86
N GLU A 65 22.33 8.72 -11.90
CA GLU A 65 21.76 9.26 -13.13
C GLU A 65 21.17 8.09 -13.93
N ILE A 66 19.86 8.14 -14.19
CA ILE A 66 19.14 7.09 -14.92
C ILE A 66 18.87 7.57 -16.34
N SER A 67 19.19 6.71 -17.31
CA SER A 67 18.85 6.93 -18.72
C SER A 67 17.53 6.22 -19.00
N GLY A 68 16.45 6.96 -19.16
CA GLY A 68 15.13 6.36 -19.35
C GLY A 68 14.01 7.35 -19.58
N GLU A 69 12.82 6.92 -19.31
CA GLU A 69 11.58 7.67 -19.53
C GLU A 69 11.51 8.92 -18.65
N GLN A 70 11.30 10.07 -19.28
CA GLN A 70 10.96 11.32 -18.60
C GLN A 70 9.72 11.11 -17.68
N PRO A 71 9.61 11.77 -16.50
CA PRO A 71 10.41 12.95 -16.11
C PRO A 71 11.66 12.65 -15.25
N TYR A 72 11.88 11.40 -14.81
CA TYR A 72 12.95 11.08 -13.87
C TYR A 72 14.34 11.21 -14.50
N VAL A 73 15.27 11.80 -13.76
CA VAL A 73 16.67 11.95 -14.13
C VAL A 73 17.58 11.31 -13.09
N TYR A 74 17.17 11.33 -11.82
CA TYR A 74 17.97 10.88 -10.70
C TYR A 74 17.19 9.87 -9.87
N GLU A 75 17.74 8.69 -9.66
CA GLU A 75 17.28 7.76 -8.63
C GLU A 75 18.07 8.04 -7.34
N ILE A 76 17.36 8.35 -6.25
CA ILE A 76 17.99 8.62 -4.96
C ILE A 76 18.52 7.32 -4.37
N ILE A 77 19.82 7.30 -4.02
CA ILE A 77 20.46 6.14 -3.36
C ILE A 77 20.61 6.39 -1.86
N ASP A 78 21.03 7.59 -1.47
CA ASP A 78 21.04 8.03 -0.08
C ASP A 78 20.68 9.52 0.01
N GLY A 79 20.03 9.89 1.10
CA GLY A 79 19.63 11.26 1.36
C GLY A 79 18.14 11.55 1.15
N MET A 80 17.30 10.56 0.86
CA MET A 80 15.85 10.73 0.70
C MET A 80 15.22 11.43 1.91
N GLN A 81 15.56 11.02 3.12
CA GLN A 81 15.03 11.63 4.36
C GLN A 81 15.44 13.10 4.48
N ARG A 82 16.70 13.43 4.10
CA ARG A 82 17.24 14.79 4.12
C ARG A 82 16.54 15.68 3.11
N LEU A 83 16.40 15.23 1.86
CA LEU A 83 15.68 15.97 0.82
C LEU A 83 14.23 16.21 1.21
N ASN A 84 13.53 15.17 1.69
CA ASN A 84 12.17 15.33 2.16
C ASN A 84 12.06 16.31 3.35
N ALA A 85 12.99 16.27 4.31
CA ALA A 85 12.97 17.20 5.42
C ALA A 85 13.10 18.66 4.95
N ILE A 86 14.00 18.93 4.00
CA ILE A 86 14.22 20.26 3.45
C ILE A 86 12.99 20.75 2.68
N PHE A 87 12.45 19.94 1.77
CA PHE A 87 11.32 20.32 0.93
C PHE A 87 10.03 20.49 1.74
N ALA A 88 9.75 19.57 2.67
CA ALA A 88 8.63 19.68 3.59
C ALA A 88 8.68 20.97 4.47
N PHE A 89 9.87 21.43 4.85
CA PHE A 89 10.02 22.72 5.56
C PHE A 89 9.74 23.90 4.63
N ILE A 90 10.25 23.88 3.39
CA ILE A 90 9.97 24.90 2.38
C ILE A 90 8.46 24.99 2.10
N GLU A 91 7.76 23.87 2.06
CA GLU A 91 6.31 23.79 1.84
C GLU A 91 5.46 24.08 3.10
N ASN A 92 6.08 24.56 4.17
CA ASN A 92 5.41 24.92 5.43
C ASN A 92 4.71 23.73 6.14
N GLU A 93 5.16 22.49 5.94
CA GLU A 93 4.57 21.33 6.61
C GLU A 93 4.84 21.33 8.13
N TYR A 94 5.99 21.82 8.56
CA TYR A 94 6.38 21.93 9.96
C TYR A 94 7.21 23.19 10.21
N ASP A 95 7.26 23.61 11.48
CA ASP A 95 8.03 24.77 11.96
C ASP A 95 9.44 24.39 12.43
N VAL A 96 10.35 25.36 12.47
CA VAL A 96 11.63 25.30 13.16
C VAL A 96 11.69 26.49 14.12
N ASP A 97 11.94 26.25 15.41
CA ASP A 97 11.87 27.25 16.48
C ASP A 97 10.56 28.06 16.46
N GLY A 98 9.44 27.39 16.20
CA GLY A 98 8.12 27.98 16.10
C GLY A 98 7.90 28.88 14.88
N LYS A 99 8.75 28.80 13.84
CA LYS A 99 8.65 29.62 12.62
C LYS A 99 8.62 28.78 11.37
N TYR A 100 7.82 29.21 10.40
CA TYR A 100 7.67 28.58 9.09
C TYR A 100 8.52 29.29 8.03
N PHE A 101 8.90 28.59 6.99
CA PHE A 101 9.63 29.16 5.86
C PHE A 101 8.81 30.28 5.19
N ASP A 102 9.49 31.37 4.79
CA ASP A 102 8.87 32.49 4.05
C ASP A 102 8.67 32.08 2.58
N LEU A 103 7.43 31.76 2.20
CA LEU A 103 7.09 31.32 0.85
C LEU A 103 7.42 32.37 -0.23
N GLU A 104 7.51 33.67 0.12
CA GLU A 104 7.95 34.72 -0.81
C GLU A 104 9.48 34.72 -1.05
N ALA A 105 10.25 33.89 -0.35
CA ALA A 105 11.70 33.82 -0.51
C ALA A 105 12.13 33.16 -1.82
N LEU A 106 11.30 32.29 -2.40
CA LEU A 106 11.51 31.60 -3.67
C LEU A 106 10.39 31.91 -4.66
N ALA A 107 10.72 32.00 -5.96
CA ALA A 107 9.71 32.24 -7.01
C ALA A 107 8.67 31.12 -7.08
N ASP A 108 9.15 29.85 -7.06
CA ASP A 108 8.29 28.66 -7.15
C ASP A 108 7.27 28.61 -5.98
N THR A 109 7.71 28.81 -4.73
CA THR A 109 6.81 28.79 -3.57
C THR A 109 5.86 29.97 -3.52
N LYS A 110 6.30 31.15 -4.03
CA LYS A 110 5.44 32.32 -4.15
C LYS A 110 4.30 32.06 -5.14
N GLU A 111 4.61 31.52 -6.33
CA GLU A 111 3.61 31.17 -7.33
C GLU A 111 2.60 30.15 -6.76
N MET A 112 3.09 29.09 -6.12
CA MET A 112 2.24 28.07 -5.49
C MET A 112 1.35 28.65 -4.36
N ASN A 113 1.84 29.65 -3.61
CA ASN A 113 1.04 30.35 -2.60
C ASN A 113 0.00 31.27 -3.21
N ASP A 114 0.36 32.00 -4.27
CA ASP A 114 -0.56 32.88 -5.01
C ASP A 114 -1.69 32.06 -5.69
N ASP A 115 -1.40 30.85 -6.14
CA ASP A 115 -2.35 29.88 -6.74
C ASP A 115 -3.14 29.08 -5.68
N GLY A 116 -2.86 29.25 -4.40
CA GLY A 116 -3.53 28.53 -3.31
C GLY A 116 -3.14 27.04 -3.20
N GLN A 117 -2.03 26.63 -3.80
CA GLN A 117 -1.47 25.28 -3.68
C GLN A 117 -0.68 25.12 -2.38
N LEU A 118 -0.04 26.19 -1.89
CA LEU A 118 0.58 26.29 -0.57
C LEU A 118 -0.09 27.40 0.24
N GLU A 119 0.00 27.30 1.56
CA GLU A 119 -0.51 28.30 2.49
C GLU A 119 0.62 28.78 3.41
N GLN A 120 0.84 30.10 3.48
CA GLN A 120 1.80 30.68 4.39
C GLN A 120 1.34 30.55 5.84
N LYS A 121 1.99 29.68 6.60
CA LYS A 121 1.75 29.52 8.04
C LYS A 121 2.52 30.56 8.87
N GLN A 122 2.01 30.83 10.07
CA GLN A 122 2.53 31.83 10.99
C GLN A 122 3.05 31.22 12.29
N PRO A 123 4.06 31.83 12.95
CA PRO A 123 4.84 32.99 12.50
C PRO A 123 5.87 32.66 11.42
N VAL A 124 6.17 33.63 10.56
CA VAL A 124 7.09 33.45 9.42
C VAL A 124 8.54 33.67 9.87
N MET A 125 9.45 32.86 9.34
CA MET A 125 10.89 33.03 9.47
C MET A 125 11.35 34.31 8.74
N SER A 126 12.43 34.94 9.20
CA SER A 126 12.97 36.09 8.50
C SER A 126 13.36 35.71 7.06
N ARG A 127 13.10 36.60 6.11
CA ARG A 127 13.48 36.42 4.70
C ARG A 127 14.97 36.13 4.53
N GLU A 128 15.81 36.74 5.38
CA GLU A 128 17.25 36.49 5.39
C GLU A 128 17.57 35.01 5.67
N ASN A 129 16.98 34.43 6.72
CA ASN A 129 17.16 33.00 7.06
C ASN A 129 16.56 32.07 6.02
N SER A 130 15.39 32.41 5.46
CA SER A 130 14.78 31.62 4.38
C SER A 130 15.65 31.61 3.11
N ARG A 131 16.23 32.77 2.74
CA ARG A 131 17.20 32.86 1.63
C ARG A 131 18.52 32.15 1.96
N LYS A 132 18.98 32.19 3.20
CA LYS A 132 20.16 31.46 3.64
C LYS A 132 19.97 29.96 3.44
N LEU A 133 18.83 29.41 3.86
CA LEU A 133 18.49 28.01 3.63
C LEU A 133 18.41 27.71 2.13
N ALA A 134 17.71 28.52 1.34
CA ALA A 134 17.54 28.31 -0.10
C ALA A 134 18.87 28.29 -0.87
N ASN A 135 19.83 29.12 -0.46
CA ASN A 135 21.14 29.22 -1.07
C ASN A 135 22.19 28.26 -0.48
N TYR A 136 21.86 27.53 0.58
CA TYR A 136 22.77 26.55 1.15
C TYR A 136 23.13 25.49 0.10
N SER A 137 24.43 25.21 -0.06
CA SER A 137 24.95 24.24 -1.04
C SER A 137 25.02 22.86 -0.42
N LEU A 138 24.18 21.95 -0.91
CA LEU A 138 24.29 20.52 -0.62
C LEU A 138 25.29 19.85 -1.56
N ALA A 139 26.15 19.00 -1.02
CA ALA A 139 27.01 18.16 -1.87
C ALA A 139 26.16 17.05 -2.51
N LEU A 140 26.01 17.09 -3.83
CA LEU A 140 25.33 16.07 -4.61
C LEU A 140 26.38 15.17 -5.28
N SER A 141 26.41 13.90 -4.91
CA SER A 141 27.23 12.89 -5.56
C SER A 141 26.39 12.16 -6.61
N VAL A 142 26.77 12.27 -7.86
CA VAL A 142 26.05 11.68 -9.00
C VAL A 142 26.93 10.59 -9.61
N PHE A 143 26.40 9.37 -9.74
CA PHE A 143 27.07 8.34 -10.51
C PHE A 143 26.19 7.87 -11.68
N ARG A 144 26.84 7.53 -12.80
CA ARG A 144 26.18 6.98 -13.97
C ARG A 144 26.12 5.47 -13.86
N ALA A 145 24.90 4.94 -13.66
CA ALA A 145 24.67 3.52 -13.59
C ALA A 145 24.48 2.93 -15.00
N THR A 146 25.09 1.77 -15.25
CA THR A 146 24.87 1.02 -16.50
C THR A 146 23.66 0.10 -16.43
N GLY A 147 23.03 -0.03 -15.25
CA GLY A 147 21.82 -0.83 -15.02
C GLY A 147 21.43 -0.92 -13.54
N THR A 148 20.25 -1.46 -13.29
CA THR A 148 19.66 -1.56 -11.93
C THR A 148 20.50 -2.39 -10.96
N ALA A 149 21.15 -3.46 -11.43
CA ALA A 149 22.00 -4.31 -10.60
C ALA A 149 23.18 -3.54 -9.97
N GLN A 150 23.74 -2.56 -10.71
CA GLN A 150 24.82 -1.72 -10.20
C GLN A 150 24.30 -0.73 -9.13
N ILE A 151 23.10 -0.20 -9.30
CA ILE A 151 22.44 0.66 -8.32
C ILE A 151 22.21 -0.12 -7.03
N ASP A 152 21.66 -1.33 -7.12
CA ASP A 152 21.40 -2.23 -6.00
C ASP A 152 22.70 -2.54 -5.21
N GLU A 153 23.81 -2.77 -5.92
CA GLU A 153 25.12 -3.04 -5.28
C GLU A 153 25.67 -1.82 -4.55
N VAL A 154 25.61 -0.63 -5.18
CA VAL A 154 26.03 0.63 -4.54
C VAL A 154 25.19 0.91 -3.30
N PHE A 155 23.86 0.73 -3.38
CA PHE A 155 22.96 0.90 -2.24
C PHE A 155 23.37 -0.02 -1.07
N ARG A 156 23.60 -1.32 -1.33
CA ARG A 156 24.02 -2.27 -0.29
C ARG A 156 25.32 -1.85 0.39
N ARG A 157 26.34 -1.49 -0.37
CA ARG A 157 27.67 -1.10 0.16
C ARG A 157 27.61 0.15 1.02
N ILE A 158 26.87 1.17 0.62
CA ILE A 158 26.76 2.42 1.36
C ILE A 158 26.01 2.24 2.67
N ASN A 159 24.91 1.50 2.64
CA ASN A 159 24.09 1.28 3.83
C ASN A 159 24.66 0.23 4.81
N SER A 160 25.63 -0.60 4.38
CA SER A 160 26.33 -1.51 5.28
C SER A 160 27.24 -0.81 6.30
N GLY A 161 27.66 0.45 6.04
CA GLY A 161 28.55 1.23 6.91
C GLY A 161 27.89 2.38 7.68
N GLY A 162 26.59 2.69 7.43
CA GLY A 162 25.87 3.82 8.01
C GLY A 162 24.99 3.48 9.23
N ARG A 163 23.81 4.11 9.33
CA ARG A 163 22.78 3.76 10.31
C ARG A 163 22.42 2.29 10.08
N ARG A 164 22.60 1.43 11.11
CA ARG A 164 22.36 0.00 10.96
C ARG A 164 20.92 -0.25 10.54
N LEU A 165 20.75 -0.69 9.30
CA LEU A 165 19.49 -1.26 8.85
C LEU A 165 19.17 -2.49 9.72
N SER A 166 17.88 -2.75 9.91
CA SER A 166 17.46 -4.00 10.53
C SER A 166 17.87 -5.20 9.65
N GLY A 167 17.95 -6.39 10.24
CA GLY A 167 18.23 -7.59 9.45
C GLY A 167 17.28 -7.76 8.25
N GLN A 168 16.01 -7.41 8.43
CA GLN A 168 15.03 -7.51 7.33
C GLN A 168 15.24 -6.44 6.25
N GLU A 169 15.59 -5.22 6.62
CA GLU A 169 15.93 -4.17 5.65
C GLU A 169 17.16 -4.54 4.83
N LEU A 170 18.17 -5.18 5.45
CA LEU A 170 19.36 -5.68 4.76
C LEU A 170 19.01 -6.80 3.76
N ARG A 171 18.18 -7.78 4.15
CA ARG A 171 17.71 -8.85 3.24
C ARG A 171 16.97 -8.32 2.04
N GLN A 172 16.13 -7.36 2.27
CA GLN A 172 15.32 -6.77 1.21
C GLN A 172 16.12 -5.87 0.28
N ALA A 173 17.20 -5.26 0.76
CA ALA A 173 18.00 -4.32 -0.01
C ALA A 173 18.60 -5.02 -1.26
N GLY A 174 18.12 -4.66 -2.43
CA GLY A 174 18.57 -5.21 -3.70
C GLY A 174 18.14 -6.65 -4.00
N SER A 175 17.25 -7.26 -3.18
CA SER A 175 16.75 -8.60 -3.50
C SER A 175 15.74 -8.56 -4.66
N THR A 176 16.00 -9.37 -5.69
CA THR A 176 15.12 -9.62 -6.83
C THR A 176 14.30 -10.92 -6.68
N ALA A 177 14.50 -11.66 -5.59
CA ALA A 177 13.80 -12.91 -5.34
C ALA A 177 12.27 -12.69 -5.32
N GLU A 178 11.51 -13.60 -5.91
CA GLU A 178 10.04 -13.51 -5.96
C GLU A 178 9.41 -13.44 -4.56
N ILE A 179 9.95 -14.20 -3.60
CA ILE A 179 9.50 -14.13 -2.21
C ILE A 179 9.71 -12.74 -1.61
N ALA A 180 10.81 -12.06 -1.95
CA ALA A 180 11.07 -10.70 -1.49
C ALA A 180 10.03 -9.71 -2.01
N GLN A 181 9.64 -9.86 -3.29
CA GLN A 181 8.58 -9.07 -3.89
C GLN A 181 7.23 -9.35 -3.23
N LEU A 182 6.91 -10.62 -3.00
CA LEU A 182 5.67 -11.03 -2.35
C LEU A 182 5.56 -10.47 -0.92
N VAL A 183 6.63 -10.56 -0.13
CA VAL A 183 6.71 -9.95 1.22
C VAL A 183 6.45 -8.45 1.16
N ARG A 184 7.07 -7.73 0.20
CA ARG A 184 6.87 -6.29 0.03
C ARG A 184 5.41 -5.94 -0.27
N VAL A 185 4.81 -6.65 -1.21
CA VAL A 185 3.42 -6.42 -1.62
C VAL A 185 2.47 -6.65 -0.45
N LEU A 186 2.58 -7.79 0.25
CA LEU A 186 1.72 -8.10 1.40
C LEU A 186 1.89 -7.07 2.53
N ALA A 187 3.14 -6.74 2.87
CA ALA A 187 3.42 -5.77 3.91
C ALA A 187 2.87 -4.38 3.59
N SER A 188 3.08 -3.90 2.36
CA SER A 188 2.56 -2.60 1.92
C SER A 188 1.03 -2.55 1.94
N ARG A 189 0.36 -3.63 1.52
CA ARG A 189 -1.11 -3.72 1.58
C ARG A 189 -1.62 -3.65 3.02
N ILE A 190 -1.01 -4.40 3.96
CA ILE A 190 -1.41 -4.39 5.37
C ILE A 190 -1.12 -3.04 6.02
N ARG A 191 0.00 -2.39 5.70
CA ARG A 191 0.31 -1.04 6.18
C ARG A 191 -0.56 0.03 5.54
N GLY A 192 -1.05 -0.23 4.32
CA GLY A 192 -1.74 0.74 3.49
C GLY A 192 -0.79 1.75 2.81
N ASP A 193 0.50 1.51 2.73
CA ASP A 193 1.49 2.32 2.01
C ASP A 193 1.80 1.75 0.62
N SER A 194 0.85 1.04 0.00
CA SER A 194 1.01 0.46 -1.33
C SER A 194 1.15 1.54 -2.41
N SER A 195 1.93 1.24 -3.44
CA SER A 195 2.04 2.01 -4.68
C SER A 195 1.94 1.06 -5.86
N ARG A 196 1.52 1.57 -7.02
CA ARG A 196 1.36 0.76 -8.24
C ARG A 196 2.70 0.23 -8.75
N GLY A 197 3.75 1.04 -8.66
CA GLY A 197 5.09 0.68 -9.11
C GLY A 197 6.12 0.73 -7.99
N ASP A 198 7.27 0.11 -8.26
CA ASP A 198 8.42 0.16 -7.35
C ASP A 198 9.13 1.52 -7.39
N VAL A 199 9.02 2.26 -8.49
CA VAL A 199 9.62 3.59 -8.66
C VAL A 199 8.53 4.66 -8.60
N VAL A 200 8.70 5.61 -7.69
CA VAL A 200 7.76 6.72 -7.50
C VAL A 200 8.53 8.04 -7.41
N PRO A 201 7.93 9.19 -7.80
CA PRO A 201 8.56 10.48 -7.59
C PRO A 201 8.73 10.77 -6.09
N LEU A 202 9.78 11.50 -5.72
CA LEU A 202 10.02 11.89 -4.33
C LEU A 202 8.83 12.67 -3.75
N SER A 203 8.12 13.46 -4.56
CA SER A 203 6.93 14.22 -4.18
C SER A 203 5.75 13.36 -3.73
N GLU A 204 5.70 12.09 -4.13
CA GLU A 204 4.65 11.17 -3.70
C GLU A 204 5.00 10.41 -2.41
N MET A 205 6.28 10.37 -2.04
CA MET A 205 6.74 9.66 -0.83
C MET A 205 6.09 10.16 0.48
N PRO A 206 5.81 11.46 0.69
CA PRO A 206 5.09 11.92 1.87
C PRO A 206 3.73 11.24 2.06
N LYS A 207 2.96 11.04 0.98
CA LYS A 207 1.64 10.37 1.02
C LYS A 207 1.73 8.89 1.44
N LEU A 208 2.88 8.26 1.21
CA LEU A 208 3.18 6.87 1.56
C LEU A 208 3.98 6.73 2.86
N SER A 209 4.32 7.85 3.50
CA SER A 209 5.13 7.85 4.72
C SER A 209 4.38 7.26 5.91
N ILE A 210 5.12 6.62 6.82
CA ILE A 210 4.57 6.12 8.08
C ILE A 210 4.83 7.16 9.16
N ASN A 211 3.77 7.85 9.56
CA ASN A 211 3.83 8.99 10.46
C ASN A 211 3.43 8.66 11.89
N ASN A 212 3.89 9.51 12.82
CA ASN A 212 3.24 9.70 14.12
C ASN A 212 2.36 10.96 13.98
N LYS A 213 1.10 10.90 14.25
CA LYS A 213 0.04 11.93 14.44
C LYS A 213 0.36 13.46 14.27
N HIS A 214 1.58 13.84 13.87
CA HIS A 214 2.02 15.25 13.78
C HIS A 214 1.96 15.83 12.37
N LEU A 215 1.61 15.01 11.37
CA LEU A 215 1.49 15.40 9.98
C LEU A 215 0.11 14.99 9.48
N ASP A 216 -0.54 15.83 8.71
CA ASP A 216 -1.90 15.61 8.19
C ASP A 216 -1.94 14.66 6.97
N TYR A 217 -0.80 14.05 6.61
CA TYR A 217 -0.66 13.16 5.47
C TYR A 217 0.07 11.85 5.85
N GLY A 218 0.03 10.89 4.92
CA GLY A 218 0.66 9.58 5.09
C GLY A 218 -0.19 8.59 5.89
N VAL A 219 0.45 7.54 6.37
CA VAL A 219 -0.17 6.48 7.15
C VAL A 219 0.11 6.70 8.63
N ASP A 220 -0.92 6.89 9.44
CA ASP A 220 -0.76 6.88 10.90
C ASP A 220 -0.34 5.49 11.36
N VAL A 221 0.85 5.39 11.96
CA VAL A 221 1.40 4.10 12.42
C VAL A 221 0.48 3.39 13.42
N ASP A 222 -0.36 4.11 14.16
CA ASP A 222 -1.28 3.54 15.14
C ASP A 222 -2.50 2.87 14.49
N THR A 223 -2.82 3.21 13.24
CA THR A 223 -3.90 2.59 12.47
C THR A 223 -3.45 1.33 11.74
N ILE A 224 -2.14 1.08 11.66
CA ILE A 224 -1.62 -0.14 11.05
C ILE A 224 -2.02 -1.34 11.90
N PHE A 225 -2.61 -2.36 11.27
CA PHE A 225 -3.13 -3.56 11.93
C PHE A 225 -2.20 -4.13 13.01
N TRP A 226 -0.91 -4.25 12.72
CA TRP A 226 0.08 -4.79 13.65
C TRP A 226 0.17 -4.02 14.96
N VAL A 227 0.12 -2.68 14.88
CA VAL A 227 0.20 -1.78 16.04
C VAL A 227 -1.17 -1.67 16.71
N GLN A 228 -2.23 -1.51 15.92
CA GLN A 228 -3.60 -1.43 16.40
C GLN A 228 -3.96 -2.67 17.23
N GLN A 229 -3.59 -3.86 16.77
CA GLN A 229 -3.82 -5.13 17.45
C GLN A 229 -2.76 -5.48 18.51
N SER A 230 -1.79 -4.59 18.74
CA SER A 230 -0.69 -4.74 19.71
C SER A 230 0.22 -5.95 19.45
N ILE A 231 0.25 -6.49 18.22
CA ILE A 231 1.10 -7.62 17.81
C ILE A 231 2.55 -7.16 17.71
N LEU A 232 2.77 -6.00 17.09
CA LEU A 232 4.06 -5.33 16.94
C LEU A 232 3.98 -3.91 17.50
N ARG A 233 5.14 -3.34 17.85
CA ARG A 233 5.27 -1.95 18.30
C ARG A 233 5.48 -1.02 17.11
N ARG A 234 5.26 0.27 17.27
CA ARG A 234 5.54 1.31 16.26
C ARG A 234 6.96 1.21 15.68
N LEU A 235 7.97 1.00 16.56
CA LEU A 235 9.36 0.84 16.12
C LEU A 235 9.55 -0.40 15.25
N ASP A 236 8.87 -1.49 15.55
CA ASP A 236 8.98 -2.73 14.79
C ASP A 236 8.49 -2.55 13.33
N VAL A 237 7.42 -1.79 13.12
CA VAL A 237 6.92 -1.46 11.77
C VAL A 237 7.88 -0.51 11.04
N ARG A 238 8.47 0.46 11.76
CA ARG A 238 9.46 1.38 11.18
C ARG A 238 10.75 0.69 10.74
N THR A 239 11.13 -0.38 11.41
CA THR A 239 12.33 -1.19 11.14
C THR A 239 12.02 -2.48 10.37
N SER A 240 10.87 -2.54 9.68
CA SER A 240 10.46 -3.64 8.80
C SER A 240 10.36 -5.03 9.47
N ASN A 241 10.16 -5.09 10.81
CA ASN A 241 9.90 -6.35 11.49
C ASN A 241 8.50 -6.92 11.17
N ASP A 242 7.58 -6.12 10.64
CA ASP A 242 6.32 -6.58 10.05
C ASP A 242 6.56 -7.41 8.78
N GLU A 243 7.52 -7.02 7.95
CA GLU A 243 7.93 -7.78 6.78
C GLU A 243 8.62 -9.10 7.18
N GLN A 244 9.39 -9.08 8.27
CA GLN A 244 9.98 -10.30 8.80
C GLN A 244 8.91 -11.30 9.29
N LEU A 245 7.84 -10.81 9.94
CA LEU A 245 6.72 -11.65 10.35
C LEU A 245 6.00 -12.24 9.13
N ILE A 246 5.76 -11.43 8.10
CA ILE A 246 5.14 -11.89 6.85
C ILE A 246 6.02 -12.93 6.15
N LEU A 247 7.33 -12.73 6.13
CA LEU A 247 8.28 -13.72 5.59
C LEU A 247 8.15 -15.06 6.32
N ASP A 248 8.16 -15.06 7.65
CA ASP A 248 8.02 -16.28 8.45
C ASP A 248 6.70 -17.01 8.16
N LEU A 249 5.59 -16.26 7.96
CA LEU A 249 4.30 -16.82 7.57
C LEU A 249 4.33 -17.41 6.16
N LEU A 250 4.89 -16.68 5.19
CA LEU A 250 4.97 -17.14 3.80
C LEU A 250 5.83 -18.40 3.66
N VAL A 251 6.98 -18.45 4.35
CA VAL A 251 7.83 -19.65 4.34
C VAL A 251 7.03 -20.86 4.81
N ASP A 252 6.29 -20.73 5.92
CA ASP A 252 5.49 -21.84 6.46
C ASP A 252 4.23 -22.15 5.61
N CYS A 253 3.72 -21.20 4.82
CA CYS A 253 2.66 -21.48 3.83
C CYS A 253 3.16 -22.18 2.56
N LEU A 254 4.44 -21.97 2.21
CA LEU A 254 5.03 -22.47 0.97
C LEU A 254 5.81 -23.77 1.16
N VAL A 255 6.30 -24.05 2.36
CA VAL A 255 7.24 -25.16 2.60
C VAL A 255 6.66 -26.18 3.58
N ASP A 256 6.52 -27.42 3.12
CA ASP A 256 6.15 -28.57 3.97
C ASP A 256 7.23 -29.67 3.84
N PRO A 257 7.76 -30.22 4.94
CA PRO A 257 7.47 -29.88 6.35
C PRO A 257 7.94 -28.47 6.74
N LEU A 258 7.33 -27.94 7.82
CA LEU A 258 7.71 -26.63 8.40
C LEU A 258 9.22 -26.56 8.68
N VAL A 259 9.75 -25.34 8.64
CA VAL A 259 11.14 -25.05 9.02
C VAL A 259 11.19 -24.15 10.26
N SER A 260 12.32 -24.11 10.97
CA SER A 260 12.48 -23.17 12.08
C SER A 260 12.45 -21.71 11.58
N SER A 261 12.02 -20.76 12.42
CA SER A 261 12.18 -19.33 12.11
C SER A 261 13.39 -18.78 12.86
N GLY A 262 14.46 -18.56 12.13
CA GLY A 262 15.72 -18.01 12.60
C GLY A 262 16.34 -17.05 11.60
N THR A 263 17.49 -16.48 11.92
CA THR A 263 18.22 -15.59 11.00
C THR A 263 18.63 -16.34 9.75
N ASP A 264 19.26 -17.51 9.91
CA ASP A 264 19.77 -18.32 8.81
C ASP A 264 18.63 -18.76 7.86
N THR A 265 17.49 -19.21 8.40
CA THR A 265 16.30 -19.56 7.59
C THR A 265 15.82 -18.40 6.76
N ARG A 266 15.79 -17.17 7.32
CA ARG A 266 15.35 -15.98 6.61
C ARG A 266 16.36 -15.54 5.55
N ASP A 267 17.66 -15.65 5.85
CA ASP A 267 18.74 -15.37 4.91
C ASP A 267 18.70 -16.36 3.73
N SER A 268 18.51 -17.65 4.03
CA SER A 268 18.33 -18.71 3.04
C SER A 268 17.10 -18.49 2.15
N ALA A 269 15.96 -18.04 2.72
CA ALA A 269 14.76 -17.76 1.94
C ALA A 269 14.95 -16.63 0.92
N TYR A 270 15.95 -15.76 1.15
CA TYR A 270 16.33 -14.68 0.22
C TYR A 270 17.50 -15.04 -0.70
N GLY A 271 18.05 -16.27 -0.62
CA GLY A 271 19.20 -16.68 -1.42
C GLY A 271 20.48 -15.91 -1.09
N LEU A 272 20.66 -15.49 0.17
CA LEU A 272 21.82 -14.70 0.58
C LEU A 272 23.04 -15.55 1.00
N GLU A 273 22.90 -16.86 1.07
CA GLU A 273 23.98 -17.77 1.39
C GLU A 273 24.68 -18.28 0.12
N GLU A 274 26.01 -18.30 0.14
CA GLU A 274 26.84 -18.65 -1.04
C GLU A 274 26.91 -20.18 -1.31
N ASP A 275 26.48 -21.03 -0.36
CA ASP A 275 26.64 -22.49 -0.47
C ASP A 275 25.33 -23.17 -0.92
N MET A 276 25.22 -23.39 -2.25
CA MET A 276 24.07 -24.04 -2.89
C MET A 276 23.87 -25.52 -2.50
N GLU A 277 24.86 -26.19 -1.92
CA GLU A 277 24.74 -27.58 -1.45
C GLU A 277 24.27 -27.69 0.00
N SER A 278 24.23 -26.58 0.71
CA SER A 278 23.75 -26.48 2.09
C SER A 278 22.25 -26.78 2.23
N ALA A 279 21.79 -26.99 3.46
CA ALA A 279 20.36 -27.09 3.79
C ALA A 279 19.60 -25.82 3.37
N SER A 280 20.27 -24.69 3.31
CA SER A 280 19.80 -23.36 2.92
C SER A 280 19.49 -23.25 1.44
N GLY A 281 20.38 -23.67 0.54
CA GLY A 281 20.12 -23.70 -0.89
C GLY A 281 18.94 -24.63 -1.26
N LYS A 282 18.71 -25.68 -0.45
CA LYS A 282 17.53 -26.53 -0.58
C LYS A 282 16.24 -25.82 -0.15
N LEU A 283 16.28 -24.89 0.80
CA LEU A 283 15.11 -24.12 1.22
C LEU A 283 14.69 -23.14 0.14
N GLU A 284 15.63 -22.36 -0.40
CA GLU A 284 15.36 -21.44 -1.52
C GLU A 284 14.76 -22.18 -2.71
N SER A 285 15.35 -23.31 -3.12
CA SER A 285 14.84 -24.13 -4.23
C SER A 285 13.42 -24.61 -3.98
N ARG A 286 13.07 -25.04 -2.76
CA ARG A 286 11.71 -25.46 -2.39
C ARG A 286 10.71 -24.30 -2.44
N ILE A 287 11.12 -23.12 -1.98
CA ILE A 287 10.31 -21.90 -2.07
C ILE A 287 10.05 -21.56 -3.53
N GLN A 288 11.09 -21.54 -4.35
CA GLN A 288 10.99 -21.21 -5.78
C GLN A 288 10.13 -22.22 -6.55
N GLU A 289 10.26 -23.51 -6.25
CA GLU A 289 9.42 -24.56 -6.82
C GLU A 289 7.93 -24.32 -6.52
N ASN A 290 7.60 -24.03 -5.25
CA ASN A 290 6.22 -23.76 -4.85
C ASN A 290 5.67 -22.44 -5.40
N LEU A 291 6.52 -21.41 -5.56
CA LEU A 291 6.15 -20.17 -6.23
C LEU A 291 5.87 -20.39 -7.73
N SER A 292 6.57 -21.33 -8.38
CA SER A 292 6.32 -21.67 -9.79
C SER A 292 5.07 -22.53 -9.98
N LEU A 293 4.71 -23.36 -9.00
CA LEU A 293 3.48 -24.18 -9.03
C LEU A 293 2.21 -23.37 -8.73
N ARG A 294 2.35 -22.27 -7.98
CA ARG A 294 1.25 -21.41 -7.56
C ARG A 294 1.57 -19.98 -7.96
N THR A 295 0.67 -19.29 -8.64
CA THR A 295 0.94 -17.89 -9.00
C THR A 295 1.06 -17.01 -7.76
N PRO A 296 1.90 -15.96 -7.81
CA PRO A 296 2.00 -14.99 -6.71
C PRO A 296 0.64 -14.41 -6.28
N GLU A 297 -0.28 -14.20 -7.22
CA GLU A 297 -1.64 -13.73 -6.98
C GLU A 297 -2.46 -14.74 -6.18
N ALA A 298 -2.35 -16.05 -6.48
CA ALA A 298 -3.04 -17.10 -5.74
C ALA A 298 -2.57 -17.15 -4.28
N ILE A 299 -1.25 -17.02 -4.05
CA ILE A 299 -0.66 -16.99 -2.70
C ILE A 299 -1.11 -15.73 -1.94
N GLN A 300 -1.14 -14.56 -2.60
CA GLN A 300 -1.65 -13.33 -2.01
C GLN A 300 -3.13 -13.48 -1.63
N ASN A 301 -3.95 -14.06 -2.50
CA ASN A 301 -5.37 -14.26 -2.25
C ASN A 301 -5.60 -15.18 -1.06
N ASP A 302 -4.88 -16.30 -0.95
CA ASP A 302 -4.97 -17.18 0.20
C ASP A 302 -4.53 -16.48 1.50
N PHE A 303 -3.43 -15.74 1.45
CA PHE A 303 -2.94 -14.97 2.59
C PHE A 303 -3.99 -13.96 3.08
N PHE A 304 -4.55 -13.16 2.17
CA PHE A 304 -5.53 -12.15 2.55
C PHE A 304 -6.88 -12.74 2.91
N ARG A 305 -7.28 -13.86 2.35
CA ARG A 305 -8.48 -14.59 2.78
C ARG A 305 -8.42 -14.93 4.27
N ILE A 306 -7.27 -15.41 4.73
CA ILE A 306 -7.06 -15.71 6.15
C ILE A 306 -6.97 -14.43 6.97
N PHE A 307 -6.22 -13.45 6.49
CA PHE A 307 -6.04 -12.18 7.17
C PHE A 307 -7.37 -11.43 7.37
N ASP A 308 -8.21 -11.38 6.35
CA ASP A 308 -9.53 -10.75 6.42
C ASP A 308 -10.48 -11.53 7.33
N GLU A 309 -10.47 -12.86 7.30
CA GLU A 309 -11.28 -13.66 8.23
C GLU A 309 -10.83 -13.44 9.70
N LEU A 310 -9.53 -13.33 9.96
CA LEU A 310 -9.02 -12.97 11.29
C LEU A 310 -9.51 -11.58 11.71
N ARG A 311 -9.54 -10.59 10.81
CA ARG A 311 -10.10 -9.26 11.10
C ARG A 311 -11.57 -9.33 11.46
N LEU A 312 -12.37 -10.14 10.76
CA LEU A 312 -13.79 -10.36 11.07
C LEU A 312 -13.98 -11.02 12.44
N VAL A 313 -13.15 -12.00 12.79
CA VAL A 313 -13.16 -12.66 14.12
C VAL A 313 -12.80 -11.66 15.22
N LEU A 314 -11.84 -10.77 15.00
CA LEU A 314 -11.47 -9.71 15.95
C LEU A 314 -12.57 -8.65 16.07
N GLY A 315 -13.25 -8.32 14.97
CA GLY A 315 -14.42 -7.44 14.97
C GLY A 315 -15.58 -8.02 15.77
N GLU A 316 -15.85 -9.33 15.63
CA GLU A 316 -16.86 -10.04 16.43
C GLU A 316 -16.53 -10.05 17.93
N ALA A 317 -15.23 -10.17 18.27
CA ALA A 317 -14.77 -10.14 19.64
C ALA A 317 -14.84 -8.75 20.29
N ASP A 318 -14.88 -7.68 19.47
CA ASP A 318 -14.74 -6.27 19.90
C ASP A 318 -13.52 -6.03 20.80
N GLU A 319 -12.45 -6.79 20.57
CA GLU A 319 -11.23 -6.74 21.35
C GLU A 319 -9.98 -6.80 20.45
N LYS A 320 -8.87 -6.22 20.96
CA LYS A 320 -7.57 -6.35 20.27
C LYS A 320 -7.05 -7.79 20.36
N PHE A 321 -6.32 -8.22 19.32
CA PHE A 321 -5.72 -9.56 19.23
C PHE A 321 -5.01 -9.98 20.53
N VAL A 322 -4.13 -9.12 21.05
CA VAL A 322 -3.34 -9.46 22.25
C VAL A 322 -4.23 -9.59 23.50
N ARG A 323 -5.28 -8.79 23.60
CA ARG A 323 -6.25 -8.90 24.69
C ARG A 323 -7.03 -10.20 24.61
N LEU A 324 -7.54 -10.53 23.43
CA LEU A 324 -8.29 -11.75 23.18
C LEU A 324 -7.42 -13.01 23.42
N VAL A 325 -6.27 -13.07 22.76
CA VAL A 325 -5.45 -14.30 22.72
C VAL A 325 -4.57 -14.46 23.97
N VAL A 326 -3.95 -13.39 24.47
CA VAL A 326 -2.96 -13.45 25.56
C VAL A 326 -3.54 -12.99 26.91
N GLY A 327 -4.68 -12.31 26.92
CA GLY A 327 -5.31 -11.78 28.13
C GLY A 327 -4.56 -10.56 28.72
N ARG A 328 -3.73 -9.86 27.93
CA ARG A 328 -2.94 -8.69 28.36
C ARG A 328 -3.35 -7.45 27.58
N SER A 329 -3.28 -6.27 28.19
CA SER A 329 -3.74 -5.03 27.58
C SER A 329 -2.71 -4.32 26.68
N SER A 330 -1.42 -4.47 26.92
CA SER A 330 -0.33 -3.84 26.12
C SER A 330 1.06 -4.22 26.63
N GLY A 331 2.11 -3.77 25.95
CA GLY A 331 3.50 -3.67 26.47
C GLY A 331 4.49 -4.73 26.01
N GLY A 332 4.15 -5.58 25.03
CA GLY A 332 5.04 -6.61 24.51
C GLY A 332 5.11 -6.70 22.99
N ARG A 333 5.80 -7.71 22.52
CA ARG A 333 5.81 -8.17 21.12
C ARG A 333 5.22 -9.58 21.09
N TYR A 334 4.23 -9.80 20.22
CA TYR A 334 3.47 -11.05 20.17
C TYR A 334 3.42 -11.69 18.77
N PRO A 335 4.48 -11.60 17.94
CA PRO A 335 4.45 -12.10 16.55
C PRO A 335 4.27 -13.62 16.50
N ARG A 336 4.85 -14.40 17.43
CA ARG A 336 4.70 -15.86 17.48
C ARG A 336 3.29 -16.32 17.82
N TYR A 337 2.56 -15.56 18.65
CA TYR A 337 1.14 -15.82 18.92
C TYR A 337 0.30 -15.61 17.67
N PHE A 338 0.54 -14.50 16.96
CA PHE A 338 -0.14 -14.24 15.70
C PHE A 338 0.19 -15.31 14.66
N HIS A 339 1.46 -15.69 14.54
CA HIS A 339 1.89 -16.75 13.63
C HIS A 339 1.16 -18.07 13.89
N ALA A 340 1.08 -18.53 15.14
CA ALA A 340 0.39 -19.78 15.48
C ALA A 340 -1.11 -19.71 15.11
N VAL A 341 -1.77 -18.57 15.37
CA VAL A 341 -3.18 -18.37 15.03
C VAL A 341 -3.37 -18.32 13.51
N PHE A 342 -2.55 -17.55 12.81
CA PHE A 342 -2.64 -17.43 11.35
C PHE A 342 -2.44 -18.80 10.66
N MET A 343 -1.43 -19.57 11.07
CA MET A 343 -1.16 -20.87 10.48
C MET A 343 -2.25 -21.91 10.80
N ALA A 344 -2.88 -21.85 11.97
CA ALA A 344 -4.04 -22.69 12.27
C ALA A 344 -5.22 -22.40 11.33
N PHE A 345 -5.48 -21.11 11.03
CA PHE A 345 -6.48 -20.72 10.03
C PHE A 345 -6.06 -21.17 8.63
N TYR A 346 -4.77 -21.01 8.27
CA TYR A 346 -4.26 -21.44 6.98
C TYR A 346 -4.50 -22.94 6.75
N GLU A 347 -4.18 -23.78 7.71
CA GLU A 347 -4.43 -25.21 7.61
C GLU A 347 -5.92 -25.52 7.46
N LEU A 348 -6.79 -24.90 8.27
CA LEU A 348 -8.24 -25.15 8.17
C LEU A 348 -8.83 -24.63 6.86
N VAL A 349 -8.51 -23.38 6.47
CA VAL A 349 -9.16 -22.71 5.33
C VAL A 349 -8.58 -23.17 3.98
N VAL A 350 -7.24 -23.27 3.88
CA VAL A 350 -6.57 -23.55 2.60
C VAL A 350 -6.29 -25.03 2.43
N GLN A 351 -5.72 -25.71 3.43
CA GLN A 351 -5.34 -27.10 3.28
C GLN A 351 -6.52 -28.06 3.48
N GLU A 352 -7.42 -27.78 4.42
CA GLU A 352 -8.60 -28.63 4.71
C GLU A 352 -9.89 -28.15 4.00
N ALA A 353 -9.82 -27.06 3.21
CA ALA A 353 -10.96 -26.47 2.50
C ALA A 353 -12.18 -26.20 3.39
N MET A 354 -11.95 -25.62 4.58
CA MET A 354 -12.99 -25.24 5.52
C MET A 354 -13.28 -23.75 5.46
N ARG A 355 -14.46 -23.35 5.92
CA ARG A 355 -14.84 -21.93 6.14
C ARG A 355 -15.30 -21.72 7.58
N VAL A 356 -15.17 -20.49 8.08
CA VAL A 356 -15.75 -20.12 9.38
C VAL A 356 -17.27 -20.07 9.24
N ARG A 357 -17.94 -20.86 10.08
CA ARG A 357 -19.39 -20.91 10.19
C ARG A 357 -19.92 -20.14 11.41
N ASP A 358 -19.21 -20.25 12.52
CA ASP A 358 -19.64 -19.74 13.83
C ASP A 358 -18.48 -18.93 14.46
N ARG A 359 -18.41 -17.62 14.09
CA ARG A 359 -17.37 -16.72 14.62
C ARG A 359 -17.37 -16.62 16.14
N PRO A 360 -18.52 -16.53 16.83
CA PRO A 360 -18.54 -16.60 18.29
C PRO A 360 -17.86 -17.83 18.90
N LYS A 361 -17.95 -19.01 18.26
CA LYS A 361 -17.19 -20.19 18.71
C LYS A 361 -15.69 -20.04 18.51
N VAL A 362 -15.28 -19.49 17.38
CA VAL A 362 -13.86 -19.20 17.11
C VAL A 362 -13.32 -18.20 18.14
N VAL A 363 -14.04 -17.13 18.42
CA VAL A 363 -13.69 -16.15 19.47
C VAL A 363 -13.50 -16.84 20.83
N ARG A 364 -14.46 -17.69 21.25
CA ARG A 364 -14.33 -18.45 22.51
C ARG A 364 -13.10 -19.35 22.53
N GLY A 365 -12.79 -20.03 21.39
CA GLY A 365 -11.60 -20.87 21.25
C GLY A 365 -10.29 -20.09 21.36
N LEU A 366 -10.28 -18.84 20.88
CA LEU A 366 -9.11 -17.96 20.96
C LEU A 366 -8.97 -17.24 22.31
N THR A 367 -10.05 -17.13 23.09
CA THR A 367 -10.06 -16.34 24.34
C THR A 367 -9.08 -16.93 25.35
N ASN A 368 -8.05 -16.13 25.70
CA ASN A 368 -7.00 -16.47 26.68
C ASN A 368 -6.20 -17.76 26.36
N ILE A 369 -6.20 -18.23 25.11
CA ILE A 369 -5.50 -19.44 24.69
C ILE A 369 -3.97 -19.34 24.94
N GLY A 370 -3.40 -18.13 24.88
CA GLY A 370 -2.00 -17.82 25.13
C GLY A 370 -1.74 -17.20 26.50
N ALA A 371 -2.71 -17.22 27.43
CA ALA A 371 -2.49 -16.78 28.81
C ALA A 371 -1.49 -17.71 29.54
N PRO A 372 -0.91 -17.29 30.68
CA PRO A 372 0.11 -18.09 31.38
C PRO A 372 -0.32 -19.52 31.77
N LYS A 373 -1.61 -19.78 31.86
CA LYS A 373 -2.19 -21.12 32.11
C LYS A 373 -2.91 -21.69 30.86
N GLY A 374 -2.78 -21.04 29.73
CA GLY A 374 -3.38 -21.48 28.47
C GLY A 374 -2.56 -22.58 27.79
N PRO A 375 -3.13 -23.21 26.75
CA PRO A 375 -2.48 -24.30 26.04
C PRO A 375 -1.29 -23.88 25.16
N LEU A 376 -1.13 -22.60 24.80
CA LEU A 376 0.00 -22.16 24.02
C LEU A 376 1.26 -22.06 24.86
N MET A 377 2.30 -22.77 24.42
CA MET A 377 3.60 -22.74 25.04
C MET A 377 4.60 -21.99 24.14
N ILE A 378 4.52 -20.65 24.14
CA ILE A 378 5.39 -19.80 23.35
C ILE A 378 6.63 -19.44 24.16
N PRO A 379 7.84 -19.90 23.74
CA PRO A 379 9.05 -19.59 24.49
C PRO A 379 9.34 -18.09 24.47
N GLY A 380 9.70 -17.55 25.64
CA GLY A 380 10.20 -16.17 25.77
C GLY A 380 11.64 -16.07 25.29
N GLY A 381 12.05 -14.85 24.87
CA GLY A 381 13.42 -14.59 24.44
C GLY A 381 13.60 -14.50 22.92
N GLY A 382 14.83 -14.17 22.48
CA GLY A 382 15.16 -13.90 21.07
C GLY A 382 15.67 -15.10 20.28
N GLY A 383 15.57 -16.32 20.80
CA GLY A 383 16.03 -17.54 20.12
C GLY A 383 15.13 -17.93 18.93
N ASP A 384 15.60 -18.92 18.17
CA ASP A 384 14.85 -19.45 17.04
C ASP A 384 13.53 -20.06 17.49
N TRP A 385 12.52 -20.00 16.62
CA TRP A 385 11.27 -20.69 16.85
C TRP A 385 11.31 -22.04 16.13
N THR A 386 11.47 -23.11 16.91
CA THR A 386 11.70 -24.46 16.40
C THR A 386 10.46 -25.01 15.69
N VAL A 387 10.67 -25.99 14.82
CA VAL A 387 9.58 -26.70 14.11
C VAL A 387 8.62 -27.36 15.10
N GLU A 388 9.17 -27.97 16.16
CA GLU A 388 8.36 -28.65 17.18
C GLU A 388 7.46 -27.66 17.95
N ASP A 389 8.04 -26.51 18.36
CA ASP A 389 7.26 -25.45 19.01
C ASP A 389 6.17 -24.88 18.11
N LYS A 390 6.49 -24.64 16.82
CA LYS A 390 5.49 -24.20 15.84
C LYS A 390 4.34 -25.19 15.74
N ARG A 391 4.65 -26.46 15.46
CA ARG A 391 3.65 -27.51 15.26
C ARG A 391 2.77 -27.69 16.48
N ARG A 392 3.36 -27.73 17.68
CA ARG A 392 2.64 -27.86 18.95
C ARG A 392 1.64 -26.70 19.11
N ASN A 393 2.07 -25.46 18.93
CA ASN A 393 1.23 -24.30 19.13
C ASN A 393 0.15 -24.16 18.03
N ILE A 394 0.47 -24.43 16.77
CA ILE A 394 -0.50 -24.44 15.66
C ILE A 394 -1.61 -25.46 15.94
N ASN A 395 -1.24 -26.70 16.33
CA ASN A 395 -2.21 -27.75 16.64
C ASN A 395 -3.09 -27.39 17.85
N ALA A 396 -2.53 -26.74 18.87
CA ALA A 396 -3.31 -26.29 20.03
C ALA A 396 -4.36 -25.25 19.62
N VAL A 397 -4.00 -24.26 18.81
CA VAL A 397 -4.99 -23.27 18.27
C VAL A 397 -6.02 -23.96 17.41
N LYS A 398 -5.59 -24.77 16.46
CA LYS A 398 -6.46 -25.50 15.51
C LYS A 398 -7.50 -26.35 16.25
N GLY A 399 -7.08 -27.09 17.29
CA GLY A 399 -7.99 -27.88 18.12
C GLY A 399 -9.03 -27.01 18.85
N ALA A 400 -8.62 -25.83 19.33
CA ALA A 400 -9.51 -24.93 20.08
C ALA A 400 -10.55 -24.22 19.21
N ILE A 401 -10.27 -23.96 17.92
CA ILE A 401 -11.17 -23.20 17.04
C ILE A 401 -11.95 -24.05 16.05
N ARG A 402 -11.58 -25.33 15.85
CA ARG A 402 -12.11 -26.22 14.81
C ARG A 402 -13.64 -26.30 14.80
N ASP A 403 -14.27 -26.33 15.95
CA ASP A 403 -15.74 -26.42 16.10
C ASP A 403 -16.50 -25.19 15.55
N GLY A 404 -15.79 -24.11 15.27
CA GLY A 404 -16.32 -22.92 14.59
C GLY A 404 -16.28 -23.00 13.07
N PHE A 405 -15.69 -24.06 12.49
CA PHE A 405 -15.51 -24.24 11.06
C PHE A 405 -16.40 -25.36 10.50
N GLU A 406 -16.70 -25.29 9.19
CA GLU A 406 -17.37 -26.34 8.44
C GLU A 406 -16.70 -26.52 7.08
N PRO A 407 -16.75 -27.71 6.46
CA PRO A 407 -16.28 -27.92 5.09
C PRO A 407 -17.01 -27.01 4.11
N VAL A 408 -16.28 -26.47 3.11
CA VAL A 408 -16.91 -25.72 2.01
C VAL A 408 -17.68 -26.67 1.11
N PRO A 409 -19.00 -26.44 0.87
CA PRO A 409 -19.79 -27.26 -0.05
C PRO A 409 -19.22 -27.26 -1.46
N ARG A 410 -19.21 -28.41 -2.14
CA ARG A 410 -18.60 -28.57 -3.48
C ARG A 410 -19.16 -27.64 -4.56
N GLY A 411 -20.38 -27.12 -4.42
CA GLY A 411 -21.00 -26.20 -5.39
C GLY A 411 -20.72 -24.71 -5.14
N GLU A 412 -20.25 -24.34 -3.95
CA GLU A 412 -19.94 -22.94 -3.61
C GLU A 412 -18.51 -22.52 -3.95
N GLN A 413 -17.65 -23.45 -4.37
CA GLN A 413 -16.27 -23.13 -4.80
C GLN A 413 -16.23 -22.23 -6.04
N GLU A 414 -17.26 -22.27 -6.90
CA GLU A 414 -17.36 -21.43 -8.10
C GLU A 414 -17.80 -19.99 -7.81
N ASP A 415 -18.51 -19.74 -6.70
CA ASP A 415 -18.97 -18.39 -6.33
C ASP A 415 -17.85 -17.53 -5.69
N ILE A 416 -16.75 -18.13 -5.25
CA ILE A 416 -15.61 -17.41 -4.64
C ILE A 416 -15.02 -16.37 -5.61
N GLY A 417 -15.11 -16.58 -6.92
CA GLY A 417 -14.66 -15.65 -7.94
C GLY A 417 -15.44 -14.32 -8.00
N ARG A 418 -16.67 -14.27 -7.48
CA ARG A 418 -17.53 -13.07 -7.50
C ARG A 418 -17.30 -12.17 -6.28
N TYR A 419 -16.74 -12.68 -5.19
CA TYR A 419 -16.48 -11.94 -3.97
C TYR A 419 -15.04 -11.46 -3.95
N GLY A 420 -14.86 -10.15 -3.81
CA GLY A 420 -13.56 -9.52 -3.63
C GLY A 420 -13.15 -9.47 -2.16
N LEU A 421 -11.85 -9.29 -1.92
CA LEU A 421 -11.31 -9.16 -0.57
C LEU A 421 -11.38 -7.69 -0.11
N ALA A 422 -11.73 -7.46 1.15
CA ALA A 422 -11.73 -6.13 1.76
C ALA A 422 -10.34 -5.46 1.67
N SER A 423 -9.28 -6.22 1.89
CA SER A 423 -7.89 -5.78 1.74
C SER A 423 -7.54 -5.34 0.30
N HIS A 424 -8.19 -5.92 -0.71
CA HIS A 424 -8.02 -5.47 -2.10
C HIS A 424 -8.67 -4.09 -2.32
N LEU A 425 -9.88 -3.88 -1.80
CA LEU A 425 -10.53 -2.57 -1.82
C LEU A 425 -9.65 -1.51 -1.11
N GLU A 426 -9.13 -1.82 0.08
CA GLU A 426 -8.22 -0.94 0.82
C GLU A 426 -6.95 -0.62 0.00
N THR A 427 -6.42 -1.59 -0.72
CA THR A 427 -5.26 -1.38 -1.62
C THR A 427 -5.58 -0.41 -2.74
N ILE A 428 -6.75 -0.58 -3.40
CA ILE A 428 -7.19 0.35 -4.47
C ILE A 428 -7.34 1.76 -3.91
N LEU A 429 -8.01 1.91 -2.76
CA LEU A 429 -8.20 3.19 -2.10
C LEU A 429 -6.88 3.82 -1.64
N ALA A 430 -5.93 3.03 -1.17
CA ALA A 430 -4.59 3.51 -0.82
C ALA A 430 -3.84 4.04 -2.05
N ASN A 431 -3.86 3.29 -3.17
CA ASN A 431 -3.21 3.70 -4.41
C ASN A 431 -3.86 4.94 -5.04
N SER A 432 -5.18 5.13 -4.88
CA SER A 432 -5.88 6.30 -5.43
C SER A 432 -5.43 7.63 -4.82
N VAL A 433 -4.75 7.61 -3.67
CA VAL A 433 -4.16 8.82 -3.06
C VAL A 433 -3.03 9.39 -3.92
N THR A 434 -2.26 8.50 -4.57
CA THR A 434 -1.15 8.89 -5.47
C THR A 434 -1.55 8.93 -6.94
N GLU A 435 -2.57 8.16 -7.34
CA GLU A 435 -2.98 7.97 -8.73
C GLU A 435 -4.48 8.29 -8.94
N GLN A 436 -4.86 9.53 -8.67
CA GLN A 436 -6.27 9.99 -8.77
C GLN A 436 -6.89 9.80 -10.17
N SER A 437 -6.08 9.81 -11.23
CA SER A 437 -6.55 9.63 -12.60
C SER A 437 -7.09 8.23 -12.89
N LEU A 438 -6.65 7.21 -12.16
CA LEU A 438 -6.99 5.80 -12.39
C LEU A 438 -8.04 5.26 -11.42
N CYS A 439 -8.56 6.09 -10.51
CA CYS A 439 -9.61 5.68 -9.58
C CYS A 439 -10.76 6.68 -9.60
N GLU A 440 -11.99 6.17 -9.54
CA GLU A 440 -13.21 6.97 -9.40
C GLU A 440 -14.09 6.35 -8.33
N LEU A 441 -14.65 7.18 -7.45
CA LEU A 441 -15.55 6.75 -6.38
C LEU A 441 -16.95 7.27 -6.64
N LYS A 442 -17.94 6.43 -6.38
CA LYS A 442 -19.37 6.80 -6.43
C LYS A 442 -20.08 6.27 -5.20
N GLN A 443 -20.79 7.13 -4.53
CA GLN A 443 -21.56 6.73 -3.35
C GLN A 443 -22.64 5.68 -3.67
N GLY A 444 -23.14 5.65 -4.90
CA GLY A 444 -24.16 4.73 -5.42
C GLY A 444 -24.62 5.13 -6.81
N LEU A 445 -25.68 4.51 -7.27
CA LEU A 445 -26.31 4.73 -8.59
C LEU A 445 -27.69 5.39 -8.52
N LEU A 446 -28.25 5.54 -7.32
CA LEU A 446 -29.50 6.26 -7.13
C LEU A 446 -29.23 7.73 -6.76
N ASP A 447 -30.13 8.62 -7.16
CA ASP A 447 -30.06 10.01 -6.75
C ASP A 447 -30.15 10.19 -5.22
N LEU A 448 -29.63 11.28 -4.68
CA LEU A 448 -29.68 11.62 -3.26
C LEU A 448 -30.79 12.66 -2.97
N THR A 449 -31.97 12.46 -3.55
CA THR A 449 -33.15 13.31 -3.31
C THR A 449 -34.04 12.75 -2.18
N GLU A 450 -34.83 13.60 -1.59
CA GLU A 450 -35.85 13.19 -0.63
C GLU A 450 -37.06 12.57 -1.34
N GLY A 451 -37.60 11.48 -0.81
CA GLY A 451 -38.72 10.76 -1.38
C GLY A 451 -38.32 9.55 -2.22
N LEU A 452 -39.02 9.32 -3.33
CA LEU A 452 -38.78 8.16 -4.18
C LEU A 452 -37.46 8.31 -4.97
N ARG A 453 -36.48 7.52 -4.56
CA ARG A 453 -35.15 7.50 -5.16
C ARG A 453 -35.17 6.82 -6.54
N LYS A 454 -34.51 7.40 -7.50
CA LYS A 454 -34.47 6.90 -8.87
C LYS A 454 -33.04 6.66 -9.32
N PHE A 455 -32.89 5.81 -10.33
CA PHE A 455 -31.62 5.64 -11.00
C PHE A 455 -31.16 6.97 -11.63
N ASP A 456 -29.95 7.40 -11.32
CA ASP A 456 -29.36 8.66 -11.80
C ASP A 456 -28.70 8.43 -13.16
N GLU A 457 -29.47 8.62 -14.23
CA GLU A 457 -29.01 8.47 -15.62
C GLU A 457 -27.85 9.43 -15.96
N GLU A 458 -27.81 10.64 -15.38
CA GLU A 458 -26.73 11.59 -15.64
C GLU A 458 -25.42 11.14 -14.95
N SER A 459 -25.51 10.71 -13.70
CA SER A 459 -24.35 10.13 -13.00
C SER A 459 -23.86 8.86 -13.68
N TRP A 460 -24.78 8.00 -14.16
CA TRP A 460 -24.42 6.82 -14.93
C TRP A 460 -23.65 7.17 -16.21
N LYS A 461 -24.12 8.16 -16.96
CA LYS A 461 -23.42 8.63 -18.15
C LYS A 461 -22.04 9.20 -17.83
N LYS A 462 -21.87 9.89 -16.69
CA LYS A 462 -20.55 10.34 -16.21
C LYS A 462 -19.64 9.15 -15.87
N ILE A 463 -20.18 8.12 -15.24
CA ILE A 463 -19.45 6.86 -14.94
C ILE A 463 -18.91 6.25 -16.24
N LEU A 464 -19.73 6.10 -17.28
CA LEU A 464 -19.31 5.51 -18.55
C LEU A 464 -18.22 6.33 -19.26
N LYS A 465 -18.31 7.67 -19.22
CA LYS A 465 -17.25 8.56 -19.71
C LYS A 465 -15.94 8.37 -18.94
N THR A 466 -16.04 8.25 -17.63
CA THR A 466 -14.86 8.04 -16.77
C THR A 466 -14.23 6.67 -17.02
N ILE A 467 -15.01 5.63 -17.19
CA ILE A 467 -14.52 4.29 -17.59
C ILE A 467 -13.74 4.38 -18.91
N SER A 468 -14.32 5.02 -19.94
CA SER A 468 -13.63 5.23 -21.22
C SER A 468 -12.34 6.02 -21.07
N ALA A 469 -12.33 7.05 -20.21
CA ALA A 469 -11.16 7.88 -19.97
C ALA A 469 -10.05 7.14 -19.22
N ILE A 470 -10.40 6.30 -18.24
CA ILE A 470 -9.44 5.42 -17.52
C ILE A 470 -8.79 4.43 -18.51
N ALA A 471 -9.60 3.81 -19.38
CA ALA A 471 -9.10 2.88 -20.39
C ALA A 471 -8.16 3.57 -21.41
N ASN A 472 -8.19 4.89 -21.52
CA ASN A 472 -7.37 5.70 -22.45
C ASN A 472 -6.07 6.23 -21.82
N ASP A 473 -5.70 5.80 -20.63
CA ASP A 473 -4.47 6.30 -19.96
C ASP A 473 -3.18 5.69 -20.50
N GLY A 474 -3.27 4.74 -21.41
CA GLY A 474 -2.13 4.12 -22.09
C GLY A 474 -2.17 2.59 -22.04
N ARG A 475 -1.20 1.96 -22.70
CA ARG A 475 -1.13 0.51 -22.85
C ARG A 475 -0.88 -0.18 -21.49
N SER A 476 -1.56 -1.31 -21.25
CA SER A 476 -1.39 -2.13 -20.04
C SER A 476 -1.70 -1.43 -18.71
N ASN A 477 -2.47 -0.36 -18.73
CA ASN A 477 -2.93 0.33 -17.54
C ASN A 477 -4.20 -0.31 -16.97
N THR A 478 -4.29 -0.32 -15.64
CA THR A 478 -5.47 -0.77 -14.91
C THR A 478 -5.94 0.33 -13.98
N GLY A 479 -7.22 0.67 -14.05
CA GLY A 479 -7.85 1.57 -13.11
C GLY A 479 -9.10 0.94 -12.50
N TYR A 480 -9.75 1.67 -11.60
CA TYR A 480 -10.88 1.16 -10.84
C TYR A 480 -11.99 2.20 -10.72
N LEU A 481 -13.24 1.72 -10.76
CA LEU A 481 -14.40 2.48 -10.36
C LEU A 481 -15.09 1.74 -9.22
N ILE A 482 -15.32 2.44 -8.12
CA ILE A 482 -15.87 1.87 -6.89
C ILE A 482 -17.26 2.48 -6.65
N ILE A 483 -18.29 1.63 -6.54
CA ILE A 483 -19.66 2.01 -6.24
C ILE A 483 -19.99 1.57 -4.81
N GLY A 484 -20.40 2.52 -3.98
CA GLY A 484 -20.60 2.34 -2.54
C GLY A 484 -19.52 3.03 -1.70
N ALA A 485 -18.72 3.91 -2.32
CA ALA A 485 -17.73 4.75 -1.63
C ALA A 485 -17.91 6.22 -2.02
N ALA A 486 -17.86 7.13 -1.05
CA ALA A 486 -17.91 8.57 -1.25
C ALA A 486 -16.51 9.17 -1.07
N ASP A 487 -16.14 10.06 -1.97
CA ASP A 487 -14.89 10.80 -1.98
C ASP A 487 -14.96 12.11 -1.17
N ASP A 488 -16.15 12.61 -0.90
CA ASP A 488 -16.37 13.80 -0.10
C ASP A 488 -17.30 13.57 1.10
N GLN A 489 -17.14 14.44 2.11
CA GLN A 489 -17.91 14.35 3.35
C GLN A 489 -19.38 14.70 3.13
N LYS A 490 -19.71 15.60 2.19
CA LYS A 490 -21.11 16.04 1.95
C LYS A 490 -21.96 14.88 1.41
N ALA A 491 -21.42 14.12 0.44
CA ALA A 491 -22.08 12.93 -0.10
C ALA A 491 -22.29 11.87 0.99
N SER A 492 -21.30 11.64 1.82
CA SER A 492 -21.35 10.72 2.96
C SER A 492 -22.43 11.13 3.98
N ASP A 493 -22.43 12.39 4.37
CA ASP A 493 -23.42 12.93 5.32
C ASP A 493 -24.85 12.87 4.75
N ARG A 494 -25.00 13.12 3.45
CA ARG A 494 -26.30 13.02 2.78
C ARG A 494 -26.82 11.59 2.74
N VAL A 495 -25.97 10.60 2.46
CA VAL A 495 -26.30 9.17 2.53
C VAL A 495 -26.73 8.80 3.95
N ARG A 496 -25.96 9.24 4.96
CA ARG A 496 -26.29 8.98 6.37
C ARG A 496 -27.67 9.54 6.74
N ALA A 497 -27.95 10.78 6.33
CA ALA A 497 -29.22 11.45 6.63
C ALA A 497 -30.42 10.78 5.94
N LEU A 498 -30.28 10.36 4.68
CA LEU A 498 -31.38 9.81 3.89
C LEU A 498 -31.59 8.30 4.12
N ASP A 499 -30.51 7.53 4.21
CA ASP A 499 -30.54 6.06 4.16
C ASP A 499 -30.23 5.42 5.51
N GLN A 500 -29.95 6.23 6.56
CA GLN A 500 -29.62 5.79 7.92
C GLN A 500 -28.48 4.75 7.93
N THR A 501 -27.50 4.94 7.05
CA THR A 501 -26.33 4.07 6.92
C THR A 501 -25.13 4.78 7.51
N GLU A 502 -24.49 4.18 8.53
CA GLU A 502 -23.26 4.71 9.12
C GLU A 502 -22.07 4.38 8.22
N PRO A 503 -21.33 5.39 7.74
CA PRO A 503 -20.17 5.16 6.90
C PRO A 503 -19.00 4.59 7.68
N VAL A 504 -18.28 3.64 7.07
CA VAL A 504 -16.97 3.19 7.57
C VAL A 504 -15.87 4.04 6.92
N LYS A 505 -15.00 4.62 7.73
CA LYS A 505 -13.92 5.49 7.26
C LYS A 505 -12.66 4.70 6.94
N TYR A 506 -12.06 4.99 5.80
CA TYR A 506 -10.74 4.53 5.43
C TYR A 506 -9.95 5.66 4.74
N ARG A 507 -8.87 6.16 5.35
CA ARG A 507 -7.95 7.18 4.78
C ARG A 507 -8.63 8.42 4.18
N GLY A 508 -9.62 8.96 4.78
CA GLY A 508 -10.35 10.12 4.25
C GLY A 508 -11.52 9.77 3.33
N TYR A 509 -11.60 8.55 2.83
CA TYR A 509 -12.76 8.04 2.11
C TYR A 509 -13.85 7.54 3.05
N SER A 510 -15.10 7.59 2.60
CA SER A 510 -16.26 7.10 3.35
C SER A 510 -16.91 5.95 2.59
N ILE A 511 -16.81 4.74 3.12
CA ILE A 511 -17.51 3.58 2.56
C ILE A 511 -18.95 3.60 3.07
N VAL A 512 -19.90 3.72 2.16
CA VAL A 512 -21.35 3.85 2.47
C VAL A 512 -22.15 2.64 2.01
N GLY A 513 -21.54 1.75 1.21
CA GLY A 513 -22.14 0.53 0.69
C GLY A 513 -23.30 0.74 -0.28
N VAL A 514 -23.59 -0.30 -1.07
CA VAL A 514 -24.73 -0.35 -2.01
C VAL A 514 -25.93 -1.13 -1.46
N GLY A 515 -25.79 -1.83 -0.33
CA GLY A 515 -26.88 -2.58 0.29
C GLY A 515 -28.09 -1.70 0.67
N ARG A 516 -27.88 -0.40 0.93
CA ARG A 516 -28.94 0.60 1.10
C ARG A 516 -29.77 0.80 -0.17
N GLU A 517 -29.13 0.83 -1.34
CA GLU A 517 -29.81 0.97 -2.64
C GLU A 517 -30.59 -0.29 -3.00
N ALA A 518 -30.01 -1.47 -2.71
CA ALA A 518 -30.75 -2.72 -2.86
C ALA A 518 -32.05 -2.72 -2.05
N ARG A 519 -32.00 -2.27 -0.79
CA ARG A 519 -33.19 -2.15 0.06
C ARG A 519 -34.22 -1.15 -0.52
N ILE A 520 -33.78 0.01 -1.01
CA ILE A 520 -34.65 1.02 -1.63
C ILE A 520 -35.36 0.44 -2.85
N LEU A 521 -34.67 -0.35 -3.66
CA LEU A 521 -35.23 -1.00 -4.84
C LEU A 521 -35.98 -2.31 -4.51
N SER A 522 -36.09 -2.69 -3.24
CA SER A 522 -36.70 -3.96 -2.81
C SER A 522 -36.04 -5.20 -3.44
N LEU A 523 -34.71 -5.13 -3.64
CA LEU A 523 -33.90 -6.20 -4.21
C LEU A 523 -33.05 -6.87 -3.11
N GLN A 524 -32.76 -8.16 -3.30
CA GLN A 524 -31.66 -8.78 -2.58
C GLN A 524 -30.32 -8.26 -3.13
N LEU A 525 -29.26 -8.32 -2.34
CA LEU A 525 -27.95 -7.81 -2.74
C LEU A 525 -27.42 -8.46 -4.03
N LYS A 526 -27.67 -9.76 -4.20
CA LYS A 526 -27.34 -10.49 -5.42
C LYS A 526 -28.10 -9.94 -6.64
N ASP A 527 -29.39 -9.70 -6.50
CA ASP A 527 -30.23 -9.18 -7.58
C ASP A 527 -29.84 -7.75 -7.94
N TYR A 528 -29.40 -6.95 -6.96
CA TYR A 528 -28.84 -5.61 -7.19
C TYR A 528 -27.50 -5.69 -7.97
N TYR A 529 -26.64 -6.63 -7.62
CA TYR A 529 -25.39 -6.87 -8.36
C TYR A 529 -25.67 -7.27 -9.81
N ASP A 530 -26.58 -8.20 -10.03
CA ASP A 530 -27.01 -8.61 -11.37
C ASP A 530 -27.69 -7.46 -12.14
N TRP A 531 -28.43 -6.58 -11.46
CA TRP A 531 -29.01 -5.38 -12.06
C TRP A 531 -27.91 -4.40 -12.54
N VAL A 532 -26.85 -4.18 -11.76
CA VAL A 532 -25.70 -3.37 -12.18
C VAL A 532 -24.97 -4.00 -13.37
N ALA A 533 -24.77 -5.33 -13.37
CA ALA A 533 -24.15 -6.06 -14.47
C ALA A 533 -24.99 -5.91 -15.76
N ASN A 534 -26.31 -5.97 -15.66
CA ASN A 534 -27.23 -5.77 -16.81
C ASN A 534 -27.16 -4.34 -17.34
N LYS A 535 -27.02 -3.32 -16.46
CA LYS A 535 -26.82 -1.92 -16.87
C LYS A 535 -25.50 -1.74 -17.63
N LEU A 536 -24.43 -2.41 -17.19
CA LEU A 536 -23.14 -2.42 -17.90
C LEU A 536 -23.25 -3.14 -19.24
N THR A 537 -23.86 -4.30 -19.29
CA THR A 537 -24.03 -5.08 -20.53
C THR A 537 -24.86 -4.31 -21.58
N GLY A 538 -25.85 -3.53 -21.15
CA GLY A 538 -26.70 -2.73 -22.03
C GLY A 538 -26.17 -1.35 -22.41
N CYS A 539 -24.96 -0.95 -21.95
CA CYS A 539 -24.42 0.39 -22.18
C CYS A 539 -23.66 0.52 -23.52
N ASN A 540 -23.40 1.76 -23.95
CA ASN A 540 -22.74 2.10 -25.21
C ASN A 540 -21.20 2.19 -25.11
N LEU A 541 -20.57 1.42 -24.21
CA LEU A 541 -19.12 1.25 -24.22
C LEU A 541 -18.68 0.31 -25.35
N GLU A 542 -17.40 0.43 -25.75
CA GLU A 542 -16.78 -0.51 -26.69
C GLU A 542 -17.00 -1.97 -26.22
N PRO A 543 -17.35 -2.90 -27.12
CA PRO A 543 -17.74 -4.26 -26.73
C PRO A 543 -16.70 -5.00 -25.90
N ASP A 544 -15.42 -4.89 -26.27
CA ASP A 544 -14.32 -5.57 -25.58
C ASP A 544 -14.12 -5.03 -24.16
N LEU A 545 -14.10 -3.68 -24.01
CA LEU A 545 -14.00 -3.00 -22.72
C LEU A 545 -15.21 -3.35 -21.83
N ARG A 546 -16.42 -3.33 -22.38
CA ARG A 546 -17.64 -3.67 -21.67
C ARG A 546 -17.61 -5.13 -21.16
N SER A 547 -17.18 -6.07 -22.01
CA SER A 547 -17.07 -7.49 -21.66
C SER A 547 -16.06 -7.71 -20.56
N GLN A 548 -14.89 -7.05 -20.64
CA GLN A 548 -13.83 -7.13 -19.63
C GLN A 548 -14.33 -6.62 -18.28
N ILE A 549 -14.93 -5.42 -18.22
CA ILE A 549 -15.42 -4.84 -16.97
C ILE A 549 -16.49 -5.71 -16.33
N THR A 550 -17.42 -6.26 -17.14
CA THR A 550 -18.50 -7.12 -16.62
C THR A 550 -17.94 -8.43 -16.05
N ALA A 551 -16.94 -9.01 -16.69
CA ALA A 551 -16.28 -10.23 -16.22
C ALA A 551 -15.47 -9.99 -14.92
N ASP A 552 -14.84 -8.83 -14.80
CA ASP A 552 -13.98 -8.49 -13.67
C ASP A 552 -14.70 -7.72 -12.54
N MET A 553 -16.02 -7.51 -12.67
CA MET A 553 -16.82 -6.89 -11.61
C MET A 553 -16.82 -7.78 -10.35
N ARG A 554 -16.61 -7.16 -9.19
CA ARG A 554 -16.56 -7.86 -7.90
C ARG A 554 -17.45 -7.17 -6.88
N LEU A 555 -18.07 -7.99 -6.02
CA LEU A 555 -18.78 -7.53 -4.83
C LEU A 555 -17.88 -7.75 -3.62
N VAL A 556 -17.61 -6.69 -2.87
CA VAL A 556 -16.74 -6.72 -1.68
C VAL A 556 -17.57 -6.45 -0.45
N ASP A 557 -17.53 -7.31 0.55
CA ASP A 557 -18.03 -6.98 1.87
C ASP A 557 -16.95 -6.24 2.65
N TYR A 558 -17.22 -4.98 2.99
CA TYR A 558 -16.33 -4.14 3.77
C TYR A 558 -17.00 -3.76 5.10
N HIS A 559 -16.65 -4.49 6.15
CA HIS A 559 -17.24 -4.31 7.49
C HIS A 559 -18.79 -4.29 7.49
N GLY A 560 -19.40 -5.22 6.76
CA GLY A 560 -20.85 -5.34 6.62
C GLY A 560 -21.47 -4.38 5.58
N LEU A 561 -20.66 -3.56 4.90
CA LEU A 561 -21.09 -2.69 3.80
C LEU A 561 -20.66 -3.30 2.47
N ALA A 562 -21.63 -3.68 1.65
CA ALA A 562 -21.36 -4.22 0.32
C ALA A 562 -20.93 -3.10 -0.65
N VAL A 563 -19.82 -3.31 -1.36
CA VAL A 563 -19.23 -2.37 -2.33
C VAL A 563 -19.02 -3.08 -3.65
N ILE A 564 -19.36 -2.45 -4.77
CA ILE A 564 -19.06 -2.99 -6.11
C ILE A 564 -17.78 -2.34 -6.63
N VAL A 565 -16.84 -3.19 -7.06
CA VAL A 565 -15.57 -2.78 -7.66
C VAL A 565 -15.57 -3.18 -9.12
N LEU A 566 -15.42 -2.20 -10.00
CA LEU A 566 -15.25 -2.38 -11.44
C LEU A 566 -13.76 -2.19 -11.76
N LYS A 567 -13.12 -3.22 -12.28
CA LYS A 567 -11.75 -3.14 -12.81
C LYS A 567 -11.84 -2.69 -14.27
N VAL A 568 -11.08 -1.68 -14.63
CA VAL A 568 -11.03 -1.11 -15.99
C VAL A 568 -9.62 -1.32 -16.54
N GLU A 569 -9.48 -2.16 -17.54
CA GLU A 569 -8.21 -2.41 -18.21
C GLU A 569 -8.14 -1.67 -19.54
N SER A 570 -6.98 -1.08 -19.82
CA SER A 570 -6.72 -0.51 -21.13
C SER A 570 -6.75 -1.59 -22.22
N GLN A 571 -7.36 -1.25 -23.35
CA GLN A 571 -7.44 -2.15 -24.51
C GLN A 571 -6.20 -1.94 -25.42
N GLU A 572 -6.10 -2.69 -26.52
CA GLU A 572 -5.02 -2.52 -27.51
C GLU A 572 -5.07 -1.16 -28.25
N LYS A 573 -6.22 -0.51 -28.23
CA LYS A 573 -6.51 0.76 -28.89
C LYS A 573 -7.33 1.67 -27.98
N PRO A 574 -7.34 2.99 -28.23
CA PRO A 574 -8.17 3.91 -27.48
C PRO A 574 -9.65 3.55 -27.54
N ALA A 575 -10.32 3.61 -26.40
CA ALA A 575 -11.76 3.39 -26.26
C ALA A 575 -12.55 4.68 -26.57
N PHE A 576 -13.63 4.53 -27.35
CA PHE A 576 -14.57 5.60 -27.64
C PHE A 576 -15.83 5.46 -26.78
N PHE A 577 -16.39 6.60 -26.40
CA PHE A 577 -17.74 6.65 -25.86
C PHE A 577 -18.54 7.74 -26.58
N GLU A 578 -19.69 7.36 -27.15
CA GLU A 578 -20.51 8.23 -27.99
C GLU A 578 -19.71 8.95 -29.12
N GLY A 579 -18.77 8.21 -29.74
CA GLY A 579 -17.93 8.72 -30.84
C GLY A 579 -16.82 9.70 -30.43
N LYS A 580 -16.55 9.86 -29.14
CA LYS A 580 -15.54 10.77 -28.61
C LYS A 580 -14.52 9.99 -27.75
N ILE A 581 -13.27 10.48 -27.75
CA ILE A 581 -12.22 10.03 -26.82
C ILE A 581 -12.28 10.93 -25.58
N TYR A 582 -12.21 10.30 -24.42
CA TYR A 582 -12.09 10.97 -23.12
C TYR A 582 -10.75 10.64 -22.49
N GLU A 583 -10.20 11.57 -21.73
CA GLU A 583 -9.00 11.36 -20.91
C GLU A 583 -9.21 11.86 -19.48
N ARG A 584 -8.39 11.35 -18.56
CA ARG A 584 -8.33 11.86 -17.19
C ARG A 584 -7.26 12.94 -17.08
N ARG A 585 -7.61 14.06 -16.42
CA ARG A 585 -6.68 15.10 -15.97
C ARG A 585 -6.87 15.25 -14.46
N GLY A 586 -5.98 14.59 -13.69
CA GLY A 586 -6.21 14.40 -12.26
C GLY A 586 -7.53 13.66 -12.01
N SER A 587 -8.39 14.18 -11.16
CA SER A 587 -9.72 13.62 -10.86
C SER A 587 -10.79 13.96 -11.91
N SER A 588 -10.51 14.82 -12.92
CA SER A 588 -11.49 15.26 -13.90
C SER A 588 -11.47 14.45 -15.18
N THR A 589 -12.65 14.14 -15.73
CA THR A 589 -12.82 13.51 -17.05
C THR A 589 -13.13 14.58 -18.10
N VAL A 590 -12.27 14.70 -19.10
CA VAL A 590 -12.39 15.71 -20.17
C VAL A 590 -12.46 15.07 -21.55
N VAL A 591 -13.16 15.73 -22.47
CA VAL A 591 -13.20 15.32 -23.88
C VAL A 591 -11.89 15.72 -24.56
N VAL A 592 -11.29 14.81 -25.31
CA VAL A 592 -10.11 15.10 -26.13
C VAL A 592 -10.59 15.73 -27.45
N PRO A 593 -10.06 16.90 -27.85
CA PRO A 593 -10.35 17.47 -29.16
C PRO A 593 -9.89 16.55 -30.29
N HIS A 594 -10.60 16.50 -31.41
CA HIS A 594 -10.23 15.63 -32.55
C HIS A 594 -8.82 15.91 -33.06
N SER A 595 -8.35 17.16 -33.01
CA SER A 595 -6.99 17.56 -33.36
C SER A 595 -5.90 16.93 -32.50
N GLU A 596 -6.25 16.47 -31.27
CA GLU A 596 -5.34 15.88 -30.31
C GLU A 596 -5.43 14.33 -30.23
N TYR A 597 -6.30 13.70 -31.03
CA TYR A 597 -6.48 12.25 -31.00
C TYR A 597 -5.16 11.50 -31.23
N HIS A 598 -4.28 12.03 -32.09
CA HIS A 598 -2.97 11.46 -32.35
C HIS A 598 -2.12 11.28 -31.07
N ARG A 599 -2.28 12.17 -30.09
CA ARG A 599 -1.57 12.10 -28.81
C ARG A 599 -2.03 10.89 -27.99
N ILE A 600 -3.34 10.62 -27.99
CA ILE A 600 -3.89 9.45 -27.28
C ILE A 600 -3.47 8.16 -27.99
N PHE A 601 -3.55 8.11 -29.32
CA PHE A 601 -3.13 6.92 -30.08
C PHE A 601 -1.66 6.55 -29.84
N ARG A 602 -0.77 7.53 -29.66
CA ARG A 602 0.63 7.29 -29.32
C ARG A 602 0.84 6.55 -28.01
N LYS A 603 -0.06 6.68 -27.04
CA LYS A 603 0.02 5.95 -25.77
C LYS A 603 -0.23 4.43 -25.95
N PHE A 604 -0.70 4.00 -27.11
CA PHE A 604 -1.05 2.62 -27.43
C PHE A 604 -0.08 1.99 -28.47
N MET A 605 0.86 2.77 -29.00
CA MET A 605 1.94 2.29 -29.85
C MET A 605 3.11 1.82 -29.00
#